data_c0726df25e9f573cc2250e3d8db09b16
#
_entry.id   c0726df25e9f573cc2250e3d8db09b16
#
_cell.length_a   1.000
_cell.length_b   1.000
_cell.length_c   1.000
_cell.angle_alpha   90.00
_cell.angle_beta   90.00
_cell.angle_gamma   90.00
#
_symmetry.space_group_name_H-M   'P 1'
#
loop_
_entity.id
_entity.type
_entity.pdbx_description
1 polymer ?
#
loop_
_entity_poly.entity_id
_entity_poly.type
_entity_poly.pdbx_seq_one_letter_code
_entity_poly.pdbx_strand_id
1 'polypeptide(L)'
;MKVVVAGQGAFGQKHLDGIARIDGVEVASLVGGNQESTKAVAAKYGIPHYTGDLAEALAQPGVEAAILATPTQMHAKQGEQVMRAGKHVEIEIPVADTLADAERLLAVQKETGVIGMGGHTRRFNPSHQYIHNKIVAGELKVLQMDVQTYFFRRTNMNAAGNPRSWTDHLLWHHACHTVDLFQYQTGQTATVAHAVEGPMHPQLKVSMDMGILMKVPNGAICTLSLSFNNDGPFGTFFRYICDNGTYLAYYDDLSDGKNNKIDLTGVAVSFDGIELQDREFFAAIKEKREPNASFAQILPAMRTLDKLDKDMGGSPRA
;
A
#
# COMPACT_ATOMS: atom_id res chain seq x y z
N MET A 1 -19.30 -5.62 -12.10
CA MET A 1 -17.97 -5.13 -12.56
C MET A 1 -17.05 -6.32 -12.79
N LYS A 2 -16.41 -6.43 -13.94
CA LYS A 2 -15.40 -7.46 -14.19
C LYS A 2 -14.01 -6.86 -14.06
N VAL A 3 -13.13 -7.57 -13.35
CA VAL A 3 -11.78 -7.08 -13.03
C VAL A 3 -10.71 -8.10 -13.39
N VAL A 4 -9.50 -7.61 -13.64
CA VAL A 4 -8.28 -8.41 -13.75
C VAL A 4 -7.50 -8.29 -12.45
N VAL A 5 -6.97 -9.40 -11.92
CA VAL A 5 -5.95 -9.36 -10.88
C VAL A 5 -4.62 -9.80 -11.49
N ALA A 6 -3.61 -8.95 -11.43
CA ALA A 6 -2.26 -9.26 -11.88
C ALA A 6 -1.36 -9.48 -10.66
N GLY A 7 -0.87 -10.72 -10.53
CA GLY A 7 -0.09 -11.20 -9.40
C GLY A 7 -0.73 -12.40 -8.71
N GLN A 8 -0.27 -13.63 -9.01
CA GLN A 8 -0.75 -14.86 -8.36
C GLN A 8 -0.12 -15.12 -7.00
N GLY A 9 0.75 -14.23 -6.53
CA GLY A 9 1.48 -14.33 -5.26
C GLY A 9 0.59 -14.11 -4.02
N ALA A 10 1.24 -14.06 -2.85
CA ALA A 10 0.55 -13.92 -1.57
C ALA A 10 -0.35 -12.66 -1.50
N PHE A 11 0.12 -11.51 -2.00
CA PHE A 11 -0.68 -10.28 -2.00
C PHE A 11 -1.84 -10.34 -3.00
N GLY A 12 -1.62 -10.84 -4.21
CA GLY A 12 -2.72 -11.03 -5.16
C GLY A 12 -3.81 -11.97 -4.62
N GLN A 13 -3.43 -13.03 -3.88
CA GLN A 13 -4.41 -13.89 -3.23
C GLN A 13 -5.19 -13.19 -2.11
N LYS A 14 -4.59 -12.23 -1.38
CA LYS A 14 -5.34 -11.41 -0.41
C LYS A 14 -6.41 -10.55 -1.09
N HIS A 15 -6.11 -9.95 -2.25
CA HIS A 15 -7.11 -9.26 -3.05
C HIS A 15 -8.21 -10.23 -3.54
N LEU A 16 -7.84 -11.42 -4.01
CA LEU A 16 -8.83 -12.43 -4.40
C LEU A 16 -9.74 -12.82 -3.23
N ASP A 17 -9.18 -12.99 -2.02
CA ASP A 17 -9.95 -13.25 -0.80
C ASP A 17 -10.88 -12.06 -0.43
N GLY A 18 -10.41 -10.82 -0.60
CA GLY A 18 -11.19 -9.60 -0.39
C GLY A 18 -12.33 -9.48 -1.41
N ILE A 19 -12.01 -9.59 -2.70
CA ILE A 19 -12.99 -9.49 -3.79
C ILE A 19 -14.11 -10.53 -3.66
N ALA A 20 -13.79 -11.75 -3.21
CA ALA A 20 -14.79 -12.80 -2.99
C ALA A 20 -15.90 -12.41 -1.98
N ARG A 21 -15.68 -11.36 -1.18
CA ARG A 21 -16.64 -10.80 -0.22
C ARG A 21 -17.31 -9.51 -0.69
N ILE A 22 -17.05 -9.09 -1.94
CA ILE A 22 -17.57 -7.84 -2.51
C ILE A 22 -18.62 -8.17 -3.56
N ASP A 23 -19.88 -7.89 -3.25
CA ASP A 23 -20.99 -8.15 -4.16
C ASP A 23 -20.87 -7.37 -5.47
N GLY A 24 -21.16 -8.05 -6.58
CA GLY A 24 -21.19 -7.45 -7.91
C GLY A 24 -19.83 -7.21 -8.54
N VAL A 25 -18.75 -7.77 -7.97
CA VAL A 25 -17.41 -7.79 -8.55
C VAL A 25 -17.01 -9.22 -8.89
N GLU A 26 -16.51 -9.45 -10.10
CA GLU A 26 -16.09 -10.74 -10.63
C GLU A 26 -14.67 -10.65 -11.16
N VAL A 27 -13.79 -11.56 -10.77
CA VAL A 27 -12.45 -11.66 -11.36
C VAL A 27 -12.55 -12.42 -12.68
N ALA A 28 -12.45 -11.71 -13.80
CA ALA A 28 -12.55 -12.26 -15.13
C ALA A 28 -11.26 -12.95 -15.59
N SER A 29 -10.11 -12.48 -15.11
CA SER A 29 -8.80 -13.05 -15.48
C SER A 29 -7.76 -12.85 -14.37
N LEU A 30 -6.89 -13.84 -14.21
CA LEU A 30 -5.71 -13.81 -13.36
C LEU A 30 -4.45 -13.75 -14.23
N VAL A 31 -3.58 -12.75 -13.99
CA VAL A 31 -2.29 -12.65 -14.66
C VAL A 31 -1.16 -13.08 -13.74
N GLY A 32 -0.25 -13.94 -14.22
CA GLY A 32 0.88 -14.39 -13.42
C GLY A 32 2.08 -14.83 -14.24
N GLY A 33 3.28 -14.65 -13.67
CA GLY A 33 4.54 -14.94 -14.35
C GLY A 33 4.88 -16.43 -14.51
N ASN A 34 4.26 -17.29 -13.71
CA ASN A 34 4.45 -18.75 -13.82
C ASN A 34 3.11 -19.40 -14.14
N GLN A 35 3.03 -20.03 -15.31
CA GLN A 35 1.77 -20.53 -15.85
C GLN A 35 1.14 -21.63 -14.97
N GLU A 36 1.94 -22.54 -14.41
CA GLU A 36 1.44 -23.65 -13.59
C GLU A 36 0.84 -23.13 -12.26
N SER A 37 1.57 -22.27 -11.54
CA SER A 37 1.07 -21.68 -10.29
C SER A 37 -0.09 -20.72 -10.54
N THR A 38 -0.12 -19.99 -11.66
CA THR A 38 -1.23 -19.12 -12.04
C THR A 38 -2.49 -19.94 -12.29
N LYS A 39 -2.38 -21.04 -13.02
CA LYS A 39 -3.47 -22.00 -13.26
C LYS A 39 -4.02 -22.56 -11.94
N ALA A 40 -3.14 -22.98 -11.04
CA ALA A 40 -3.54 -23.54 -9.75
C ALA A 40 -4.30 -22.51 -8.90
N VAL A 41 -3.84 -21.25 -8.87
CA VAL A 41 -4.53 -20.17 -8.15
C VAL A 41 -5.86 -19.84 -8.84
N ALA A 42 -5.91 -19.73 -10.16
CA ALA A 42 -7.16 -19.50 -10.89
C ALA A 42 -8.20 -20.59 -10.60
N ALA A 43 -7.80 -21.85 -10.59
CA ALA A 43 -8.68 -22.98 -10.25
C ALA A 43 -9.18 -22.90 -8.80
N LYS A 44 -8.31 -22.54 -7.84
CA LYS A 44 -8.67 -22.36 -6.42
C LYS A 44 -9.79 -21.34 -6.22
N TYR A 45 -9.75 -20.23 -6.98
CA TYR A 45 -10.72 -19.13 -6.86
C TYR A 45 -11.83 -19.18 -7.92
N GLY A 46 -11.90 -20.21 -8.76
CA GLY A 46 -12.93 -20.34 -9.80
C GLY A 46 -12.81 -19.28 -10.91
N ILE A 47 -11.62 -18.73 -11.14
CA ILE A 47 -11.40 -17.70 -12.16
C ILE A 47 -11.37 -18.36 -13.55
N PRO A 48 -12.22 -17.91 -14.50
CA PRO A 48 -12.42 -18.61 -15.77
C PRO A 48 -11.24 -18.50 -16.73
N HIS A 49 -10.43 -17.43 -16.61
CA HIS A 49 -9.32 -17.14 -17.51
C HIS A 49 -8.03 -16.85 -16.74
N TYR A 50 -6.89 -17.33 -17.22
CA TYR A 50 -5.57 -17.02 -16.68
C TYR A 50 -4.54 -16.96 -17.80
N THR A 51 -3.58 -16.07 -17.66
CA THR A 51 -2.55 -15.82 -18.68
C THR A 51 -1.28 -15.22 -18.08
N GLY A 52 -0.18 -15.19 -18.83
CA GLY A 52 1.02 -14.41 -18.52
C GLY A 52 1.01 -13.02 -19.16
N ASP A 53 0.04 -12.72 -20.01
CA ASP A 53 -0.06 -11.47 -20.79
C ASP A 53 -1.17 -10.56 -20.25
N LEU A 54 -0.78 -9.41 -19.71
CA LEU A 54 -1.71 -8.41 -19.20
C LEU A 54 -2.63 -7.86 -20.30
N ALA A 55 -2.14 -7.68 -21.54
CA ALA A 55 -2.97 -7.17 -22.64
C ALA A 55 -4.09 -8.15 -22.99
N GLU A 56 -3.79 -9.44 -23.02
CA GLU A 56 -4.77 -10.51 -23.25
C GLU A 56 -5.84 -10.53 -22.13
N ALA A 57 -5.43 -10.36 -20.87
CA ALA A 57 -6.35 -10.30 -19.75
C ALA A 57 -7.27 -9.08 -19.81
N LEU A 58 -6.73 -7.90 -20.14
CA LEU A 58 -7.49 -6.65 -20.26
C LEU A 58 -8.48 -6.67 -21.43
N ALA A 59 -8.22 -7.50 -22.46
CA ALA A 59 -9.10 -7.67 -23.61
C ALA A 59 -10.29 -8.62 -23.35
N GLN A 60 -10.35 -9.29 -22.18
CA GLN A 60 -11.47 -10.16 -21.84
C GLN A 60 -12.79 -9.37 -21.81
N PRO A 61 -13.89 -9.97 -22.31
CA PRO A 61 -15.17 -9.27 -22.42
C PRO A 61 -15.70 -8.72 -21.11
N GLY A 62 -15.99 -7.41 -21.11
CA GLY A 62 -16.60 -6.72 -19.96
C GLY A 62 -15.61 -6.35 -18.86
N VAL A 63 -14.31 -6.51 -19.04
CA VAL A 63 -13.29 -6.02 -18.08
C VAL A 63 -13.33 -4.49 -18.04
N GLU A 64 -13.41 -3.94 -16.83
CA GLU A 64 -13.51 -2.51 -16.54
C GLU A 64 -12.30 -1.99 -15.75
N ALA A 65 -11.65 -2.86 -14.94
CA ALA A 65 -10.55 -2.47 -14.06
C ALA A 65 -9.51 -3.58 -13.88
N ALA A 66 -8.36 -3.20 -13.34
CA ALA A 66 -7.31 -4.14 -12.92
C ALA A 66 -6.73 -3.76 -11.56
N ILE A 67 -6.37 -4.77 -10.77
CA ILE A 67 -5.56 -4.65 -9.55
C ILE A 67 -4.19 -5.24 -9.84
N LEU A 68 -3.13 -4.45 -9.60
CA LEU A 68 -1.75 -4.83 -9.83
C LEU A 68 -1.05 -5.13 -8.51
N ALA A 69 -0.83 -6.42 -8.24
CA ALA A 69 -0.08 -6.96 -7.10
C ALA A 69 1.15 -7.77 -7.59
N THR A 70 1.76 -7.28 -8.66
CA THR A 70 2.97 -7.82 -9.30
C THR A 70 4.23 -7.31 -8.58
N PRO A 71 5.45 -7.78 -8.94
CA PRO A 71 6.69 -7.16 -8.47
C PRO A 71 6.76 -5.66 -8.81
N THR A 72 7.26 -4.85 -7.86
CA THR A 72 7.15 -3.39 -7.90
C THR A 72 7.77 -2.75 -9.14
N GLN A 73 8.85 -3.31 -9.67
CA GLN A 73 9.48 -2.85 -10.92
C GLN A 73 8.56 -2.93 -12.16
N MET A 74 7.45 -3.66 -12.07
CA MET A 74 6.47 -3.78 -13.15
C MET A 74 5.33 -2.76 -13.02
N HIS A 75 5.09 -2.21 -11.84
CA HIS A 75 3.90 -1.42 -11.49
C HIS A 75 3.68 -0.23 -12.42
N ALA A 76 4.69 0.61 -12.62
CA ALA A 76 4.54 1.81 -13.44
C ALA A 76 4.19 1.47 -14.90
N LYS A 77 4.90 0.51 -15.50
CA LYS A 77 4.64 0.09 -16.88
C LYS A 77 3.28 -0.56 -17.04
N GLN A 78 2.91 -1.46 -16.12
CA GLN A 78 1.62 -2.13 -16.15
C GLN A 78 0.48 -1.16 -15.86
N GLY A 79 0.64 -0.24 -14.89
CA GLY A 79 -0.34 0.80 -14.60
C GLY A 79 -0.64 1.68 -15.81
N GLU A 80 0.41 2.14 -16.51
CA GLU A 80 0.26 2.88 -17.75
C GLU A 80 -0.46 2.04 -18.82
N GLN A 81 -0.10 0.77 -18.99
CA GLN A 81 -0.74 -0.14 -19.95
C GLN A 81 -2.24 -0.29 -19.66
N VAL A 82 -2.63 -0.48 -18.41
CA VAL A 82 -4.04 -0.60 -17.99
C VAL A 82 -4.81 0.68 -18.32
N MET A 83 -4.28 1.83 -17.91
CA MET A 83 -4.93 3.12 -18.13
C MET A 83 -5.07 3.48 -19.60
N ARG A 84 -4.04 3.20 -20.44
CA ARG A 84 -4.10 3.42 -21.89
C ARG A 84 -5.05 2.45 -22.62
N ALA A 85 -5.34 1.30 -22.01
CA ALA A 85 -6.41 0.40 -22.46
C ALA A 85 -7.83 0.91 -22.04
N GLY A 86 -7.94 2.10 -21.44
CA GLY A 86 -9.19 2.68 -20.97
C GLY A 86 -9.78 1.99 -19.75
N LYS A 87 -8.93 1.30 -18.95
CA LYS A 87 -9.37 0.59 -17.74
C LYS A 87 -8.90 1.31 -16.48
N HIS A 88 -9.72 1.23 -15.43
CA HIS A 88 -9.36 1.71 -14.10
C HIS A 88 -8.26 0.85 -13.49
N VAL A 89 -7.42 1.42 -12.62
CA VAL A 89 -6.31 0.67 -12.05
C VAL A 89 -6.12 0.96 -10.57
N GLU A 90 -5.96 -0.09 -9.81
CA GLU A 90 -5.39 -0.07 -8.46
C GLU A 90 -4.00 -0.71 -8.51
N ILE A 91 -3.02 -0.07 -7.88
CA ILE A 91 -1.63 -0.53 -7.87
C ILE A 91 -1.17 -0.68 -6.43
N GLU A 92 -0.70 -1.89 -6.06
CA GLU A 92 -0.08 -2.12 -4.75
C GLU A 92 1.16 -1.25 -4.55
N ILE A 93 1.52 -1.03 -3.30
CA ILE A 93 2.64 -0.15 -2.94
C ILE A 93 4.01 -0.84 -3.11
N PRO A 94 5.01 -0.04 -3.42
CA PRO A 94 4.93 1.32 -3.96
C PRO A 94 4.32 1.31 -5.37
N VAL A 95 3.54 2.33 -5.70
CA VAL A 95 2.89 2.41 -7.03
C VAL A 95 3.91 2.50 -8.18
N ALA A 96 5.14 2.90 -7.86
CA ALA A 96 6.27 2.97 -8.75
C ALA A 96 7.58 2.98 -7.95
N ASP A 97 8.68 2.55 -8.56
CA ASP A 97 10.01 2.55 -7.95
C ASP A 97 10.67 3.94 -7.94
N THR A 98 10.14 4.90 -8.69
CA THR A 98 10.68 6.26 -8.77
C THR A 98 9.59 7.31 -8.69
N LEU A 99 9.94 8.51 -8.19
CA LEU A 99 9.02 9.65 -8.21
C LEU A 99 8.61 10.02 -9.65
N ALA A 100 9.55 9.99 -10.60
CA ALA A 100 9.27 10.29 -12.01
C ALA A 100 8.21 9.33 -12.60
N ASP A 101 8.28 8.05 -12.26
CA ASP A 101 7.28 7.08 -12.71
C ASP A 101 5.93 7.29 -12.03
N ALA A 102 5.89 7.66 -10.74
CA ALA A 102 4.65 8.00 -10.05
C ALA A 102 4.00 9.27 -10.65
N GLU A 103 4.79 10.28 -10.99
CA GLU A 103 4.32 11.49 -11.67
C GLU A 103 3.81 11.18 -13.09
N ARG A 104 4.47 10.25 -13.79
CA ARG A 104 4.00 9.76 -15.10
C ARG A 104 2.66 9.02 -14.98
N LEU A 105 2.48 8.14 -13.98
CA LEU A 105 1.21 7.48 -13.74
C LEU A 105 0.08 8.50 -13.53
N LEU A 106 0.30 9.53 -12.73
CA LEU A 106 -0.69 10.61 -12.54
C LEU A 106 -0.96 11.38 -13.84
N ALA A 107 0.06 11.63 -14.67
CA ALA A 107 -0.12 12.29 -15.96
C ALA A 107 -0.98 11.45 -16.91
N VAL A 108 -0.70 10.15 -17.02
CA VAL A 108 -1.46 9.21 -17.85
C VAL A 108 -2.91 9.06 -17.35
N GLN A 109 -3.11 9.03 -16.02
CA GLN A 109 -4.45 9.02 -15.43
C GLN A 109 -5.26 10.25 -15.88
N LYS A 110 -4.66 11.44 -15.83
CA LYS A 110 -5.30 12.69 -16.30
C LYS A 110 -5.59 12.68 -17.80
N GLU A 111 -4.68 12.15 -18.59
CA GLU A 111 -4.84 12.02 -20.04
C GLU A 111 -6.01 11.09 -20.42
N THR A 112 -6.10 9.94 -19.73
CA THR A 112 -7.09 8.90 -20.04
C THR A 112 -8.43 9.09 -19.34
N GLY A 113 -8.48 9.88 -18.27
CA GLY A 113 -9.67 10.12 -17.46
C GLY A 113 -10.15 8.92 -16.65
N VAL A 114 -9.36 7.85 -16.57
CA VAL A 114 -9.69 6.68 -15.74
C VAL A 114 -9.37 6.91 -14.28
N ILE A 115 -9.91 6.08 -13.39
CA ILE A 115 -9.60 6.11 -11.98
C ILE A 115 -8.31 5.32 -11.73
N GLY A 116 -7.36 5.94 -11.02
CA GLY A 116 -6.14 5.34 -10.53
C GLY A 116 -6.02 5.48 -9.02
N MET A 117 -5.69 4.39 -8.32
CA MET A 117 -5.56 4.33 -6.87
C MET A 117 -4.29 3.58 -6.47
N GLY A 118 -3.66 4.00 -5.38
CA GLY A 118 -2.54 3.29 -4.76
C GLY A 118 -2.98 2.43 -3.58
N GLY A 119 -2.40 1.25 -3.43
CA GLY A 119 -2.70 0.28 -2.40
C GLY A 119 -2.22 0.67 -0.99
N HIS A 120 -2.52 1.88 -0.52
CA HIS A 120 -2.14 2.36 0.80
C HIS A 120 -3.07 1.82 1.88
N THR A 121 -3.04 0.52 2.11
CA THR A 121 -3.95 -0.25 2.99
C THR A 121 -4.11 0.37 4.38
N ARG A 122 -3.09 1.06 4.91
CA ARG A 122 -3.17 1.71 6.23
C ARG A 122 -4.26 2.78 6.29
N ARG A 123 -4.62 3.43 5.20
CA ARG A 123 -5.76 4.36 5.16
C ARG A 123 -7.10 3.67 5.37
N PHE A 124 -7.16 2.36 5.17
CA PHE A 124 -8.38 1.55 5.18
C PHE A 124 -8.52 0.64 6.40
N ASN A 125 -7.43 0.39 7.15
CA ASN A 125 -7.54 -0.37 8.40
C ASN A 125 -8.49 0.33 9.38
N PRO A 126 -9.47 -0.38 9.98
CA PRO A 126 -10.46 0.23 10.88
C PRO A 126 -9.85 1.01 12.05
N SER A 127 -8.71 0.57 12.58
CA SER A 127 -7.96 1.26 13.63
C SER A 127 -7.55 2.68 13.21
N HIS A 128 -7.04 2.82 11.98
CA HIS A 128 -6.61 4.11 11.44
C HIS A 128 -7.79 4.95 10.94
N GLN A 129 -8.84 4.30 10.42
CA GLN A 129 -10.09 4.99 10.04
C GLN A 129 -10.79 5.60 11.26
N TYR A 130 -10.82 4.90 12.41
CA TYR A 130 -11.34 5.46 13.66
C TYR A 130 -10.65 6.77 14.02
N ILE A 131 -9.32 6.80 13.98
CA ILE A 131 -8.52 8.00 14.24
C ILE A 131 -8.83 9.08 13.20
N HIS A 132 -8.84 8.73 11.92
CA HIS A 132 -9.12 9.68 10.83
C HIS A 132 -10.50 10.32 10.96
N ASN A 133 -11.53 9.52 11.24
CA ASN A 133 -12.89 10.02 11.41
C ASN A 133 -12.98 11.05 12.56
N LYS A 134 -12.28 10.80 13.67
CA LYS A 134 -12.21 11.76 14.78
C LYS A 134 -11.45 13.04 14.41
N ILE A 135 -10.40 12.94 13.60
CA ILE A 135 -9.68 14.12 13.09
C ILE A 135 -10.60 14.96 12.21
N VAL A 136 -11.30 14.32 11.25
CA VAL A 136 -12.23 15.02 10.35
C VAL A 136 -13.40 15.65 11.11
N ALA A 137 -13.89 15.00 12.17
CA ALA A 137 -14.92 15.56 13.06
C ALA A 137 -14.40 16.69 13.97
N GLY A 138 -13.09 16.98 13.97
CA GLY A 138 -12.49 17.97 14.86
C GLY A 138 -12.40 17.55 16.33
N GLU A 139 -12.56 16.26 16.62
CA GLU A 139 -12.54 15.69 17.97
C GLU A 139 -11.15 15.32 18.45
N LEU A 140 -10.18 15.28 17.52
CA LEU A 140 -8.82 14.80 17.77
C LEU A 140 -7.83 15.52 16.87
N LYS A 141 -6.67 15.90 17.43
CA LYS A 141 -5.54 16.41 16.68
C LYS A 141 -4.30 15.58 17.02
N VAL A 142 -3.64 15.04 16.00
CA VAL A 142 -2.37 14.33 16.16
C VAL A 142 -1.28 15.34 16.49
N LEU A 143 -0.55 15.11 17.57
CA LEU A 143 0.63 15.86 17.98
C LEU A 143 1.91 15.12 17.60
N GLN A 144 1.90 13.80 17.79
CA GLN A 144 3.02 12.93 17.44
C GLN A 144 2.52 11.54 17.04
N MET A 145 3.16 10.95 16.04
CA MET A 145 3.10 9.52 15.75
C MET A 145 4.46 8.91 16.07
N ASP A 146 4.48 7.84 16.88
CA ASP A 146 5.65 6.99 17.09
C ASP A 146 5.35 5.60 16.51
N VAL A 147 6.17 5.17 15.55
CA VAL A 147 5.88 4.01 14.73
C VAL A 147 7.07 3.07 14.66
N GLN A 148 6.80 1.77 14.80
CA GLN A 148 7.79 0.71 14.71
C GLN A 148 7.35 -0.31 13.67
N THR A 149 8.18 -0.53 12.64
CA THR A 149 7.93 -1.53 11.59
C THR A 149 9.05 -2.56 11.62
N TYR A 150 8.75 -3.74 12.17
CA TYR A 150 9.76 -4.72 12.50
C TYR A 150 9.46 -6.08 11.89
N PHE A 151 10.46 -6.64 11.21
CA PHE A 151 10.42 -7.97 10.60
C PHE A 151 11.78 -8.66 10.76
N PHE A 152 11.79 -9.96 10.50
CA PHE A 152 13.02 -10.73 10.44
C PHE A 152 13.27 -11.19 9.00
N ARG A 153 14.36 -10.72 8.40
CA ARG A 153 14.70 -11.08 7.02
C ARG A 153 16.18 -11.44 6.90
N ARG A 154 16.47 -12.58 6.32
CA ARG A 154 17.84 -13.09 6.09
C ARG A 154 18.09 -13.54 4.67
N THR A 155 17.04 -13.75 3.89
CA THR A 155 17.12 -14.22 2.50
C THR A 155 16.13 -13.46 1.64
N ASN A 156 16.39 -13.44 0.33
CA ASN A 156 15.46 -12.85 -0.64
C ASN A 156 14.50 -13.91 -1.20
N MET A 157 13.82 -14.63 -0.31
CA MET A 157 12.82 -15.64 -0.67
C MET A 157 11.41 -15.12 -0.43
N ASN A 158 10.46 -15.58 -1.25
CA ASN A 158 9.04 -15.35 -1.00
C ASN A 158 8.49 -16.36 0.05
N ALA A 159 7.22 -16.23 0.41
CA ALA A 159 6.58 -17.11 1.40
C ALA A 159 6.54 -18.59 0.99
N ALA A 160 6.67 -18.92 -0.31
CA ALA A 160 6.73 -20.27 -0.83
C ALA A 160 8.17 -20.82 -0.91
N GLY A 161 9.18 -20.06 -0.42
CA GLY A 161 10.59 -20.47 -0.45
C GLY A 161 11.28 -20.30 -1.81
N ASN A 162 10.66 -19.59 -2.76
CA ASN A 162 11.26 -19.31 -4.06
C ASN A 162 12.01 -17.97 -4.05
N PRO A 163 13.14 -17.83 -4.77
CA PRO A 163 13.82 -16.55 -4.93
C PRO A 163 12.87 -15.48 -5.50
N ARG A 164 12.94 -14.28 -4.95
CA ARG A 164 12.25 -13.11 -5.52
C ARG A 164 13.07 -12.50 -6.64
N SER A 165 12.41 -11.92 -7.62
CA SER A 165 13.02 -11.11 -8.69
C SER A 165 13.33 -9.66 -8.27
N TRP A 166 12.99 -9.28 -7.04
CA TRP A 166 13.17 -7.95 -6.46
C TRP A 166 13.57 -8.08 -4.99
N THR A 167 14.25 -7.08 -4.47
CA THR A 167 14.68 -7.04 -3.07
C THR A 167 13.79 -6.13 -2.26
N ASP A 168 13.30 -6.62 -1.12
CA ASP A 168 12.48 -5.86 -0.17
C ASP A 168 13.32 -4.74 0.46
N HIS A 169 12.82 -3.51 0.45
CA HIS A 169 13.54 -2.32 0.89
C HIS A 169 12.78 -1.59 2.00
N LEU A 170 13.46 -1.25 3.11
CA LEU A 170 12.81 -0.61 4.25
C LEU A 170 12.11 0.70 3.90
N LEU A 171 12.74 1.57 3.10
CA LEU A 171 12.14 2.85 2.72
C LEU A 171 10.93 2.67 1.82
N TRP A 172 11.12 2.01 0.67
CA TRP A 172 10.12 2.02 -0.40
C TRP A 172 8.97 1.03 -0.17
N HIS A 173 9.21 -0.12 0.50
CA HIS A 173 8.18 -1.15 0.70
C HIS A 173 7.56 -1.13 2.11
N HIS A 174 8.19 -0.47 3.08
CA HIS A 174 7.71 -0.45 4.45
C HIS A 174 7.46 0.95 4.99
N ALA A 175 8.42 1.88 4.87
CA ALA A 175 8.23 3.24 5.36
C ALA A 175 7.16 4.00 4.57
N CYS A 176 6.93 3.65 3.29
CA CYS A 176 5.90 4.27 2.46
C CYS A 176 4.51 4.27 3.11
N HIS A 177 4.15 3.20 3.81
CA HIS A 177 2.89 3.12 4.56
C HIS A 177 2.77 4.18 5.65
N THR A 178 3.83 4.39 6.43
CA THR A 178 3.84 5.37 7.53
C THR A 178 3.99 6.80 7.02
N VAL A 179 4.82 7.00 6.00
CA VAL A 179 4.99 8.32 5.36
C VAL A 179 3.67 8.81 4.80
N ASP A 180 2.95 7.96 4.08
CA ASP A 180 1.62 8.28 3.56
C ASP A 180 0.61 8.52 4.68
N LEU A 181 0.50 7.57 5.61
CA LEU A 181 -0.49 7.64 6.69
C LEU A 181 -0.30 8.89 7.57
N PHE A 182 0.94 9.27 7.89
CA PHE A 182 1.21 10.46 8.69
C PHE A 182 0.74 11.74 7.98
N GLN A 183 1.01 11.87 6.68
CA GLN A 183 0.56 13.01 5.89
C GLN A 183 -0.97 12.99 5.70
N TYR A 184 -1.56 11.82 5.51
CA TYR A 184 -3.00 11.65 5.41
C TYR A 184 -3.71 12.04 6.72
N GLN A 185 -3.26 11.53 7.87
CA GLN A 185 -3.84 11.83 9.19
C GLN A 185 -3.68 13.29 9.62
N THR A 186 -2.60 13.93 9.20
CA THR A 186 -2.39 15.35 9.52
C THR A 186 -2.99 16.29 8.47
N GLY A 187 -3.40 15.79 7.31
CA GLY A 187 -3.85 16.58 6.18
C GLY A 187 -2.76 17.49 5.57
N GLN A 188 -1.49 17.21 5.85
CA GLN A 188 -0.36 18.08 5.49
C GLN A 188 0.84 17.29 5.00
N THR A 189 1.54 17.86 4.02
CA THR A 189 2.81 17.31 3.52
C THR A 189 3.95 17.61 4.51
N ALA A 190 4.85 16.64 4.70
CA ALA A 190 6.02 16.83 5.55
C ALA A 190 6.96 17.92 4.97
N THR A 191 7.29 18.91 5.80
CA THR A 191 8.24 19.97 5.47
C THR A 191 9.67 19.66 5.95
N VAL A 192 9.78 18.80 6.97
CA VAL A 192 11.05 18.24 7.43
C VAL A 192 10.94 16.73 7.32
N ALA A 193 11.92 16.11 6.68
CA ALA A 193 12.06 14.67 6.62
C ALA A 193 13.54 14.31 6.56
N HIS A 194 14.01 13.50 7.50
CA HIS A 194 15.38 12.99 7.59
C HIS A 194 15.37 11.50 7.86
N ALA A 195 16.26 10.78 7.22
CA ALA A 195 16.48 9.35 7.44
C ALA A 195 17.95 9.08 7.74
N VAL A 196 18.16 8.05 8.55
CA VAL A 196 19.46 7.40 8.75
C VAL A 196 19.27 5.90 8.58
N GLU A 197 20.25 5.27 7.94
CA GLU A 197 20.23 3.83 7.72
C GLU A 197 21.42 3.15 8.41
N GLY A 198 21.19 1.91 8.81
CA GLY A 198 22.22 1.05 9.37
C GLY A 198 23.11 0.43 8.29
N PRO A 199 24.00 -0.49 8.67
CA PRO A 199 24.92 -1.11 7.72
C PRO A 199 24.17 -1.96 6.68
N MET A 200 24.71 -1.96 5.46
CA MET A 200 24.24 -2.80 4.37
C MET A 200 24.45 -4.28 4.64
N HIS A 201 23.43 -5.08 4.41
CA HIS A 201 23.56 -6.53 4.44
C HIS A 201 24.46 -7.02 3.29
N PRO A 202 25.49 -7.84 3.55
CA PRO A 202 26.49 -8.17 2.52
C PRO A 202 25.95 -8.95 1.33
N GLN A 203 24.88 -9.70 1.50
CA GLN A 203 24.25 -10.51 0.43
C GLN A 203 22.99 -9.86 -0.14
N LEU A 204 22.13 -9.29 0.72
CA LEU A 204 20.87 -8.65 0.27
C LEU A 204 21.07 -7.27 -0.36
N LYS A 205 22.22 -6.62 -0.07
CA LYS A 205 22.58 -5.30 -0.60
C LYS A 205 21.55 -4.21 -0.24
N VAL A 206 20.85 -4.37 0.86
CA VAL A 206 19.94 -3.37 1.46
C VAL A 206 20.32 -3.12 2.90
N SER A 207 20.01 -1.93 3.40
CA SER A 207 20.10 -1.63 4.83
C SER A 207 19.08 -2.44 5.61
N MET A 208 19.49 -2.97 6.75
CA MET A 208 18.65 -3.83 7.60
C MET A 208 17.95 -3.05 8.71
N ASP A 209 18.34 -1.81 8.94
CA ASP A 209 17.81 -0.95 9.99
C ASP A 209 17.69 0.47 9.44
N MET A 210 16.63 1.19 9.81
CA MET A 210 16.42 2.57 9.40
C MET A 210 15.64 3.36 10.45
N GLY A 211 16.01 4.61 10.65
CA GLY A 211 15.26 5.58 11.44
C GLY A 211 14.84 6.76 10.59
N ILE A 212 13.59 7.20 10.72
CA ILE A 212 13.04 8.35 9.99
C ILE A 212 12.39 9.31 10.97
N LEU A 213 12.64 10.61 10.79
CA LEU A 213 11.97 11.70 11.49
C LEU A 213 11.29 12.60 10.47
N MET A 214 10.01 12.92 10.72
CA MET A 214 9.24 13.84 9.89
C MET A 214 8.53 14.89 10.73
N LYS A 215 8.28 16.07 10.13
CA LYS A 215 7.47 17.15 10.72
C LYS A 215 6.62 17.79 9.64
N VAL A 216 5.38 18.13 10.00
CA VAL A 216 4.44 18.88 9.14
C VAL A 216 4.26 20.32 9.65
N PRO A 217 3.71 21.26 8.82
CA PRO A 217 3.58 22.69 9.17
C PRO A 217 2.86 22.99 10.47
N ASN A 218 1.82 22.20 10.84
CA ASN A 218 1.09 22.41 12.10
C ASN A 218 1.89 22.02 13.37
N GLY A 219 3.12 21.54 13.19
CA GLY A 219 4.03 21.17 14.27
C GLY A 219 4.03 19.69 14.64
N ALA A 220 3.09 18.89 14.14
CA ALA A 220 3.06 17.46 14.42
C ALA A 220 4.33 16.76 13.87
N ILE A 221 4.83 15.78 14.61
CA ILE A 221 6.03 15.02 14.26
C ILE A 221 5.71 13.52 14.13
N CYS A 222 6.52 12.82 13.34
CA CYS A 222 6.50 11.37 13.27
C CYS A 222 7.91 10.81 13.44
N THR A 223 8.07 9.86 14.35
CA THR A 223 9.26 9.03 14.50
C THR A 223 8.95 7.64 13.98
N LEU A 224 9.76 7.12 13.06
CA LEU A 224 9.59 5.80 12.50
C LEU A 224 10.89 5.01 12.59
N SER A 225 10.84 3.89 13.29
CA SER A 225 11.92 2.92 13.35
C SER A 225 11.57 1.68 12.53
N LEU A 226 12.48 1.25 11.66
CA LEU A 226 12.29 0.06 10.83
C LEU A 226 13.47 -0.89 11.03
N SER A 227 13.19 -2.19 11.05
CA SER A 227 14.23 -3.21 11.16
C SER A 227 13.83 -4.51 10.48
N PHE A 228 14.78 -5.09 9.73
CA PHE A 228 14.76 -6.48 9.27
C PHE A 228 15.58 -7.41 10.18
N ASN A 229 16.17 -6.87 11.24
CA ASN A 229 16.94 -7.62 12.22
C ASN A 229 16.12 -8.07 13.45
N ASN A 230 14.88 -7.59 13.58
CA ASN A 230 14.05 -7.86 14.74
C ASN A 230 13.56 -9.32 14.76
N ASP A 231 13.79 -10.03 15.85
CA ASP A 231 13.36 -11.42 16.08
C ASP A 231 12.00 -11.51 16.81
N GLY A 232 11.17 -10.47 16.68
CA GLY A 232 9.81 -10.38 17.21
C GLY A 232 9.65 -9.39 18.38
N PRO A 233 8.41 -8.93 18.61
CA PRO A 233 7.22 -9.16 17.81
C PRO A 233 7.30 -8.50 16.42
N PHE A 234 6.62 -9.12 15.44
CA PHE A 234 6.63 -8.68 14.05
C PHE A 234 5.44 -7.78 13.72
N GLY A 235 5.62 -6.90 12.73
CA GLY A 235 4.56 -6.07 12.19
C GLY A 235 4.82 -4.58 12.35
N THR A 236 3.76 -3.78 12.17
CA THR A 236 3.81 -2.34 12.34
C THR A 236 2.96 -1.91 13.51
N PHE A 237 3.58 -1.24 14.47
CA PHE A 237 2.99 -0.76 15.71
C PHE A 237 2.93 0.75 15.66
N PHE A 238 1.75 1.34 15.83
CA PHE A 238 1.52 2.78 15.81
C PHE A 238 1.12 3.26 17.20
N ARG A 239 1.76 4.31 17.65
CA ARG A 239 1.31 5.11 18.80
C ARG A 239 0.94 6.50 18.30
N TYR A 240 -0.33 6.85 18.43
CA TYR A 240 -0.82 8.21 18.23
C TYR A 240 -0.84 8.94 19.55
N ILE A 241 -0.10 10.03 19.68
CA ILE A 241 -0.13 10.94 20.81
C ILE A 241 -0.92 12.16 20.35
N CYS A 242 -2.11 12.36 20.91
CA CYS A 242 -3.07 13.33 20.46
C CYS A 242 -3.40 14.33 21.60
N ASP A 243 -4.07 15.41 21.26
CA ASP A 243 -4.50 16.41 22.24
C ASP A 243 -5.55 15.89 23.24
N ASN A 244 -6.32 14.87 22.86
CA ASN A 244 -7.36 14.26 23.69
C ASN A 244 -6.97 12.89 24.30
N GLY A 245 -5.76 12.39 24.07
CA GLY A 245 -5.29 11.11 24.59
C GLY A 245 -4.29 10.41 23.71
N THR A 246 -3.99 9.17 24.06
CA THR A 246 -3.08 8.30 23.32
C THR A 246 -3.82 7.08 22.79
N TYR A 247 -3.49 6.67 21.58
CA TYR A 247 -4.07 5.50 20.92
C TYR A 247 -2.95 4.59 20.41
N LEU A 248 -3.13 3.28 20.57
CA LEU A 248 -2.21 2.24 20.12
C LEU A 248 -2.90 1.41 19.05
N ALA A 249 -2.38 1.46 17.81
CA ALA A 249 -2.92 0.69 16.69
C ALA A 249 -1.93 -0.40 16.27
N TYR A 250 -2.47 -1.60 16.07
CA TYR A 250 -1.75 -2.73 15.52
C TYR A 250 -2.65 -3.40 14.47
N TYR A 251 -2.36 -3.18 13.19
CA TYR A 251 -3.23 -3.54 12.07
C TYR A 251 -4.67 -3.04 12.29
N ASP A 252 -5.62 -3.96 12.46
CA ASP A 252 -7.05 -3.65 12.62
C ASP A 252 -7.49 -3.49 14.08
N ASP A 253 -6.57 -3.71 15.03
CA ASP A 253 -6.83 -3.51 16.47
C ASP A 253 -6.44 -2.10 16.93
N LEU A 254 -7.24 -1.54 17.85
CA LEU A 254 -7.01 -0.24 18.47
C LEU A 254 -7.24 -0.32 19.99
N SER A 255 -6.36 0.30 20.75
CA SER A 255 -6.56 0.50 22.19
C SER A 255 -6.20 1.92 22.60
N ASP A 256 -6.71 2.36 23.76
CA ASP A 256 -6.31 3.63 24.37
C ASP A 256 -4.92 3.54 25.02
N GLY A 257 -4.39 4.64 25.53
CA GLY A 257 -3.09 4.69 26.18
C GLY A 257 -2.99 3.92 27.51
N LYS A 258 -4.09 3.33 28.00
CA LYS A 258 -4.17 2.46 29.16
C LYS A 258 -4.36 0.99 28.78
N ASN A 259 -4.23 0.69 27.49
CA ASN A 259 -4.43 -0.64 26.88
C ASN A 259 -5.91 -1.15 26.95
N ASN A 260 -6.89 -0.29 27.16
CA ASN A 260 -8.28 -0.70 26.99
C ASN A 260 -8.59 -0.80 25.50
N LYS A 261 -9.14 -1.95 25.07
CA LYS A 261 -9.54 -2.15 23.67
C LYS A 261 -10.67 -1.19 23.30
N ILE A 262 -10.53 -0.54 22.14
CA ILE A 262 -11.55 0.34 21.58
C ILE A 262 -12.41 -0.50 20.64
N ASP A 263 -13.74 -0.38 20.80
CA ASP A 263 -14.69 -1.01 19.89
C ASP A 263 -14.69 -0.28 18.55
N LEU A 264 -14.38 -1.04 17.49
CA LEU A 264 -14.36 -0.57 16.11
C LEU A 264 -15.59 -1.03 15.31
N THR A 265 -16.57 -1.65 15.97
CA THR A 265 -17.84 -2.02 15.35
C THR A 265 -18.52 -0.79 14.77
N GLY A 266 -18.88 -0.84 13.48
CA GLY A 266 -19.49 0.31 12.78
C GLY A 266 -18.52 1.33 12.23
N VAL A 267 -17.20 1.19 12.45
CA VAL A 267 -16.19 2.04 11.78
C VAL A 267 -16.09 1.66 10.30
N ALA A 268 -16.12 0.37 10.01
CA ALA A 268 -16.07 -0.16 8.65
C ALA A 268 -16.92 -1.44 8.54
N VAL A 269 -17.21 -1.84 7.31
CA VAL A 269 -18.01 -3.04 7.00
C VAL A 269 -17.22 -4.35 7.11
N SER A 270 -15.92 -4.27 7.29
CA SER A 270 -14.99 -5.39 7.41
C SER A 270 -13.85 -5.04 8.36
N PHE A 271 -13.14 -6.03 8.87
CA PHE A 271 -11.89 -5.89 9.60
C PHE A 271 -10.67 -6.29 8.76
N ASP A 272 -10.80 -6.31 7.44
CA ASP A 272 -9.72 -6.61 6.49
C ASP A 272 -9.41 -5.34 5.69
N GLY A 273 -8.28 -4.71 5.99
CA GLY A 273 -7.88 -3.45 5.34
C GLY A 273 -7.71 -3.58 3.81
N ILE A 274 -7.35 -4.77 3.30
CA ILE A 274 -7.23 -4.99 1.85
C ILE A 274 -8.62 -5.08 1.21
N GLU A 275 -9.56 -5.81 1.82
CA GLU A 275 -10.95 -5.80 1.36
C GLU A 275 -11.53 -4.39 1.33
N LEU A 276 -11.29 -3.60 2.39
CA LEU A 276 -11.80 -2.23 2.47
C LEU A 276 -11.16 -1.30 1.42
N GLN A 277 -9.89 -1.50 1.12
CA GLN A 277 -9.17 -0.83 0.03
C GLN A 277 -9.82 -1.15 -1.32
N ASP A 278 -10.04 -2.42 -1.62
CA ASP A 278 -10.69 -2.86 -2.86
C ASP A 278 -12.12 -2.32 -2.97
N ARG A 279 -12.89 -2.32 -1.86
CA ARG A 279 -14.24 -1.73 -1.80
C ARG A 279 -14.23 -0.25 -2.17
N GLU A 280 -13.27 0.52 -1.66
CA GLU A 280 -13.12 1.94 -2.00
C GLU A 280 -12.82 2.11 -3.49
N PHE A 281 -11.91 1.31 -4.05
CA PHE A 281 -11.60 1.37 -5.48
C PHE A 281 -12.84 1.12 -6.35
N PHE A 282 -13.59 0.06 -6.08
CA PHE A 282 -14.79 -0.27 -6.85
C PHE A 282 -15.92 0.73 -6.62
N ALA A 283 -16.08 1.25 -5.41
CA ALA A 283 -17.06 2.30 -5.11
C ALA A 283 -16.73 3.58 -5.88
N ALA A 284 -15.47 4.01 -5.89
CA ALA A 284 -15.03 5.19 -6.62
C ALA A 284 -15.31 5.08 -8.13
N ILE A 285 -15.10 3.89 -8.73
CA ILE A 285 -15.45 3.63 -10.13
C ILE A 285 -16.95 3.76 -10.35
N LYS A 286 -17.76 3.09 -9.53
CA LYS A 286 -19.23 3.10 -9.66
C LYS A 286 -19.82 4.50 -9.48
N GLU A 287 -19.27 5.26 -8.54
CA GLU A 287 -19.73 6.61 -8.17
C GLU A 287 -19.08 7.70 -9.02
N LYS A 288 -18.10 7.35 -9.85
CA LYS A 288 -17.33 8.27 -10.73
C LYS A 288 -16.70 9.42 -9.95
N ARG A 289 -16.10 9.11 -8.81
CA ARG A 289 -15.41 10.05 -7.93
C ARG A 289 -13.93 9.71 -7.77
N GLU A 290 -13.18 10.66 -7.26
CA GLU A 290 -11.80 10.41 -6.83
C GLU A 290 -11.80 9.41 -5.65
N PRO A 291 -10.96 8.33 -5.70
CA PRO A 291 -10.81 7.42 -4.59
C PRO A 291 -9.96 8.03 -3.47
N ASN A 292 -10.18 7.59 -2.24
CA ASN A 292 -9.20 7.78 -1.18
C ASN A 292 -7.92 6.99 -1.54
N ALA A 293 -6.75 7.62 -1.45
CA ALA A 293 -5.48 7.13 -1.99
C ALA A 293 -5.35 7.19 -3.53
N SER A 294 -6.03 8.15 -4.20
CA SER A 294 -5.77 8.43 -5.62
C SER A 294 -4.28 8.73 -5.86
N PHE A 295 -3.82 8.57 -7.11
CA PHE A 295 -2.42 8.91 -7.45
C PHE A 295 -2.06 10.36 -7.10
N ALA A 296 -3.02 11.30 -7.18
CA ALA A 296 -2.80 12.68 -6.76
C ALA A 296 -2.59 12.79 -5.24
N GLN A 297 -3.39 12.07 -4.46
CA GLN A 297 -3.34 12.13 -2.99
C GLN A 297 -2.09 11.46 -2.39
N ILE A 298 -1.54 10.43 -3.05
CA ILE A 298 -0.34 9.73 -2.56
C ILE A 298 0.98 10.35 -3.07
N LEU A 299 0.92 11.20 -4.09
CA LEU A 299 2.13 11.81 -4.68
C LEU A 299 2.98 12.60 -3.66
N PRO A 300 2.41 13.34 -2.69
CA PRO A 300 3.20 13.96 -1.62
C PRO A 300 4.05 12.97 -0.82
N ALA A 301 3.51 11.76 -0.55
CA ALA A 301 4.27 10.71 0.12
C ALA A 301 5.43 10.20 -0.76
N MET A 302 5.19 9.99 -2.05
CA MET A 302 6.24 9.61 -3.00
C MET A 302 7.37 10.66 -3.09
N ARG A 303 7.03 11.96 -3.05
CA ARG A 303 8.02 13.05 -3.00
C ARG A 303 8.84 13.03 -1.71
N THR A 304 8.21 12.72 -0.58
CA THR A 304 8.92 12.60 0.70
C THR A 304 9.86 11.41 0.68
N LEU A 305 9.45 10.26 0.14
CA LEU A 305 10.29 9.07 0.00
C LEU A 305 11.48 9.33 -0.93
N ASP A 306 11.27 9.97 -2.07
CA ASP A 306 12.33 10.34 -3.02
C ASP A 306 13.35 11.30 -2.40
N LYS A 307 12.88 12.27 -1.60
CA LYS A 307 13.77 13.16 -0.85
C LYS A 307 14.62 12.39 0.16
N LEU A 308 14.00 11.50 0.96
CA LEU A 308 14.70 10.68 1.95
C LEU A 308 15.74 9.77 1.28
N ASP A 309 15.40 9.15 0.16
CA ASP A 309 16.29 8.30 -0.62
C ASP A 309 17.52 9.09 -1.13
N LYS A 310 17.28 10.25 -1.70
CA LYS A 310 18.36 11.15 -2.19
C LYS A 310 19.26 11.65 -1.05
N ASP A 311 18.70 12.01 0.09
CA ASP A 311 19.45 12.50 1.25
C ASP A 311 20.37 11.38 1.83
N MET A 312 20.01 10.10 1.68
CA MET A 312 20.84 8.94 2.05
C MET A 312 21.87 8.54 0.95
N GLY A 313 21.91 9.24 -0.18
CA GLY A 313 22.86 8.96 -1.27
C GLY A 313 22.29 8.08 -2.39
N GLY A 314 20.99 7.77 -2.33
CA GLY A 314 20.29 6.91 -3.29
C GLY A 314 20.52 5.42 -3.01
N SER A 315 19.45 4.70 -2.79
CA SER A 315 19.52 3.24 -2.56
C SER A 315 19.75 2.51 -3.88
N PRO A 316 20.61 1.48 -3.90
CA PRO A 316 20.67 0.58 -5.05
C PRO A 316 19.29 -0.04 -5.27
N ARG A 317 18.68 0.25 -6.41
CA ARG A 317 17.43 -0.41 -6.83
C ARG A 317 17.81 -1.58 -7.71
N ALA A 318 17.39 -2.79 -7.32
CA ALA A 318 17.67 -4.00 -8.09
C ALA A 318 16.82 -4.05 -9.36
#